data_6a65537d42ecb62cc7c219cf4ed59149
#
_entry.id   6a65537d42ecb62cc7c219cf4ed59149
#
_cell.length_a   1.000
_cell.length_b   1.000
_cell.length_c   1.000
_cell.angle_alpha   90.00
_cell.angle_beta   90.00
_cell.angle_gamma   90.00
#
_symmetry.space_group_name_H-M   'P 1'
#
loop_
_entity.id
_entity.type
_entity.pdbx_description
1 polymer ?
#
loop_
_entity_poly.entity_id
_entity_poly.type
_entity_poly.pdbx_seq_one_letter_code
_entity_poly.pdbx_strand_id
1 'polypeptide(L)'
;KPEHMFGVPTHYQQLASDPKLRDKDLSFIINYAAGGDSLSRGAEQTVNDFLAAHGARYPIAKGYGMTEVSSAATVAAGLDNKPGSVGIPMVNTVVAAFEPGTDQELPIGQRGELCISGPCLMKGYYNKPEETAILLRRHPDGRVWAHTGDMGYLDEDGFVFLDSRIKRMIIRHDGFKVFPSMIENVVSRHPAVHQCSVVGCADKDHTQGRLPFVYIVLKADTTAKKKQVIRELERMCAEELPEYVQPVAYKFISSMPMTPVGKVDYRQLEADITPRDY
;
A
#
# COMPACT_ATOMS: atom_id res chain seq x y z
N LYS A 1 27.98 0.34 15.10
CA LYS A 1 27.05 0.95 14.12
C LYS A 1 26.40 -0.19 13.33
N PRO A 2 25.06 -0.29 13.30
CA PRO A 2 24.37 -1.31 12.49
C PRO A 2 24.50 -0.97 11.01
N GLU A 3 24.73 -1.97 10.17
CA GLU A 3 24.84 -1.81 8.72
C GLU A 3 23.50 -2.08 8.02
N HIS A 4 22.60 -2.82 8.69
CA HIS A 4 21.28 -3.15 8.16
C HIS A 4 20.19 -2.68 9.12
N MET A 5 19.17 -2.05 8.58
CA MET A 5 18.00 -1.60 9.33
C MET A 5 16.73 -2.18 8.71
N PHE A 6 15.96 -2.90 9.52
CA PHE A 6 14.66 -3.45 9.14
C PHE A 6 13.56 -2.78 9.96
N GLY A 7 12.49 -2.38 9.32
CA GLY A 7 11.39 -1.73 10.00
C GLY A 7 10.11 -1.72 9.19
N VAL A 8 9.09 -1.14 9.78
CA VAL A 8 7.84 -0.83 9.07
C VAL A 8 7.90 0.59 8.51
N PRO A 9 7.12 0.94 7.48
CA PRO A 9 7.13 2.26 6.85
C PRO A 9 7.06 3.43 7.84
N THR A 10 6.24 3.32 8.89
CA THR A 10 6.08 4.36 9.91
C THR A 10 7.37 4.66 10.68
N HIS A 11 8.24 3.67 10.90
CA HIS A 11 9.53 3.91 11.53
C HIS A 11 10.41 4.84 10.68
N TYR A 12 10.45 4.63 9.38
CA TYR A 12 11.25 5.46 8.47
C TYR A 12 10.67 6.87 8.31
N GLN A 13 9.35 7.01 8.31
CA GLN A 13 8.70 8.32 8.32
C GLN A 13 9.01 9.10 9.62
N GLN A 14 9.03 8.42 10.76
CA GLN A 14 9.44 9.02 12.03
C GLN A 14 10.92 9.44 12.01
N LEU A 15 11.82 8.59 11.49
CA LEU A 15 13.23 8.94 11.33
C LEU A 15 13.39 10.18 10.45
N ALA A 16 12.71 10.26 9.32
CA ALA A 16 12.77 11.38 8.41
C ALA A 16 12.24 12.69 9.01
N SER A 17 11.41 12.62 10.05
CA SER A 17 10.84 13.78 10.73
C SER A 17 11.49 14.10 12.09
N ASP A 18 12.41 13.28 12.60
CA ASP A 18 13.03 13.48 13.93
C ASP A 18 14.12 14.58 13.85
N PRO A 19 13.93 15.72 14.57
CA PRO A 19 14.92 16.79 14.59
C PRO A 19 16.30 16.36 15.11
N LYS A 20 16.37 15.28 15.93
CA LYS A 20 17.63 14.76 16.47
C LYS A 20 18.54 14.14 15.41
N LEU A 21 17.96 13.78 14.26
CA LEU A 21 18.68 13.16 13.16
C LEU A 21 19.13 14.16 12.10
N ARG A 22 18.73 15.44 12.17
CA ARG A 22 18.96 16.46 11.16
C ARG A 22 20.42 16.57 10.67
N ASP A 23 21.36 16.42 11.57
CA ASP A 23 22.80 16.58 11.29
C ASP A 23 23.57 15.26 11.48
N LYS A 24 22.90 14.11 11.42
CA LYS A 24 23.54 12.82 11.63
C LYS A 24 23.96 12.19 10.30
N ASP A 25 25.18 11.73 10.23
CA ASP A 25 25.68 10.88 9.16
C ASP A 25 25.12 9.45 9.34
N LEU A 26 24.40 8.97 8.34
CA LEU A 26 23.83 7.63 8.28
C LEU A 26 24.48 6.77 7.17
N SER A 27 25.60 7.21 6.60
CA SER A 27 26.33 6.54 5.52
C SER A 27 26.81 5.13 5.88
N PHE A 28 26.92 4.83 7.17
CA PHE A 28 27.30 3.51 7.67
C PHE A 28 26.20 2.45 7.51
N ILE A 29 24.96 2.85 7.25
CA ILE A 29 23.85 1.92 7.00
C ILE A 29 23.80 1.65 5.50
N ILE A 30 24.03 0.40 5.12
CA ILE A 30 24.09 -0.03 3.71
C ILE A 30 22.76 -0.59 3.22
N ASN A 31 21.81 -0.87 4.11
CA ASN A 31 20.49 -1.38 3.74
C ASN A 31 19.40 -0.88 4.69
N TYR A 32 18.42 -0.20 4.11
CA TYR A 32 17.20 0.26 4.75
C TYR A 32 16.05 -0.53 4.16
N ALA A 33 15.49 -1.48 4.88
CA ALA A 33 14.42 -2.34 4.38
C ALA A 33 13.11 -2.14 5.13
N ALA A 34 12.05 -1.86 4.40
CA ALA A 34 10.69 -1.69 4.92
C ALA A 34 9.76 -2.80 4.43
N GLY A 35 8.92 -3.29 5.34
CA GLY A 35 7.91 -4.29 5.04
C GLY A 35 6.76 -4.27 6.05
N GLY A 36 5.77 -5.12 5.83
CA GLY A 36 4.64 -5.31 6.75
C GLY A 36 3.48 -4.33 6.62
N ASP A 37 3.67 -3.19 5.96
CA ASP A 37 2.61 -2.23 5.61
C ASP A 37 2.93 -1.51 4.31
N SER A 38 1.94 -0.78 3.78
CA SER A 38 2.11 0.01 2.55
C SER A 38 2.90 1.29 2.81
N LEU A 39 3.77 1.63 1.88
CA LEU A 39 4.47 2.92 1.83
C LEU A 39 4.03 3.65 0.56
N SER A 40 3.27 4.74 0.72
CA SER A 40 2.81 5.53 -0.43
C SER A 40 4.00 6.17 -1.16
N ARG A 41 3.85 6.46 -2.46
CA ARG A 41 4.92 7.08 -3.26
C ARG A 41 5.44 8.39 -2.68
N GLY A 42 4.54 9.22 -2.13
CA GLY A 42 4.94 10.48 -1.49
C GLY A 42 5.77 10.27 -0.22
N ALA A 43 5.37 9.30 0.61
CA ALA A 43 6.12 8.95 1.81
C ALA A 43 7.47 8.28 1.46
N GLU A 44 7.49 7.41 0.45
CA GLU A 44 8.73 6.80 -0.07
C GLU A 44 9.71 7.88 -0.54
N GLN A 45 9.25 8.88 -1.31
CA GLN A 45 10.08 9.98 -1.77
C GLN A 45 10.64 10.78 -0.60
N THR A 46 9.79 11.15 0.37
CA THR A 46 10.23 11.89 1.57
C THR A 46 11.31 11.14 2.35
N VAL A 47 11.15 9.83 2.51
CA VAL A 47 12.15 8.98 3.18
C VAL A 47 13.44 8.92 2.37
N ASN A 48 13.36 8.74 1.06
CA ASN A 48 14.53 8.67 0.18
C ASN A 48 15.30 9.99 0.14
N ASP A 49 14.61 11.13 0.10
CA ASP A 49 15.24 12.46 0.15
C ASP A 49 16.00 12.65 1.48
N PHE A 50 15.39 12.24 2.59
CA PHE A 50 16.04 12.24 3.90
C PHE A 50 17.28 11.33 3.91
N LEU A 51 17.15 10.08 3.47
CA LEU A 51 18.27 9.13 3.43
C LEU A 51 19.42 9.63 2.57
N ALA A 52 19.12 10.18 1.38
CA ALA A 52 20.13 10.75 0.48
C ALA A 52 20.86 11.95 1.12
N ALA A 53 20.11 12.85 1.78
CA ALA A 53 20.70 14.00 2.49
C ALA A 53 21.61 13.59 3.66
N HIS A 54 21.46 12.37 4.19
CA HIS A 54 22.24 11.83 5.32
C HIS A 54 23.30 10.79 4.90
N GLY A 55 23.64 10.75 3.61
CA GLY A 55 24.74 9.93 3.08
C GLY A 55 24.38 8.48 2.79
N ALA A 56 23.09 8.13 2.77
CA ALA A 56 22.66 6.77 2.41
C ALA A 56 23.08 6.45 0.96
N ARG A 57 23.64 5.26 0.76
CA ARG A 57 24.12 4.79 -0.54
C ARG A 57 22.98 4.36 -1.47
N TYR A 58 21.90 3.83 -0.89
CA TYR A 58 20.75 3.29 -1.62
C TYR A 58 19.44 3.84 -1.07
N PRO A 59 18.40 3.94 -1.90
CA PRO A 59 17.06 4.28 -1.42
C PRO A 59 16.51 3.15 -0.52
N ILE A 60 15.39 3.44 0.17
CA ILE A 60 14.71 2.46 0.98
C ILE A 60 14.28 1.26 0.13
N ALA A 61 14.69 0.08 0.54
CA ALA A 61 14.26 -1.18 -0.06
C ALA A 61 12.90 -1.59 0.53
N LYS A 62 12.04 -2.16 -0.31
CA LYS A 62 10.74 -2.67 0.12
C LYS A 62 10.64 -4.16 -0.11
N GLY A 63 9.88 -4.83 0.75
CA GLY A 63 9.55 -6.23 0.60
C GLY A 63 8.06 -6.46 0.83
N TYR A 64 7.52 -7.47 0.17
CA TYR A 64 6.15 -7.90 0.34
C TYR A 64 6.10 -9.36 0.78
N GLY A 65 5.14 -9.64 1.63
CA GLY A 65 4.86 -10.97 2.12
C GLY A 65 3.82 -10.97 3.22
N MET A 66 3.57 -12.14 3.76
CA MET A 66 2.58 -12.38 4.80
C MET A 66 2.99 -13.60 5.62
N THR A 67 2.35 -13.78 6.76
CA THR A 67 2.64 -14.92 7.66
C THR A 67 2.50 -16.26 6.94
N GLU A 68 1.54 -16.38 6.06
CA GLU A 68 1.19 -17.59 5.31
C GLU A 68 2.23 -18.00 4.27
N VAL A 69 3.17 -17.09 3.96
CA VAL A 69 4.33 -17.35 3.08
C VAL A 69 5.66 -17.19 3.83
N SER A 70 5.64 -17.43 5.16
CA SER A 70 6.83 -17.43 6.02
C SER A 70 7.61 -16.11 6.04
N SER A 71 6.92 -14.97 5.94
CA SER A 71 7.41 -13.59 6.00
C SER A 71 7.50 -12.91 4.62
N ALA A 72 8.61 -12.98 3.91
CA ALA A 72 8.82 -12.27 2.64
C ALA A 72 8.71 -13.21 1.44
N ALA A 73 7.96 -12.78 0.42
CA ALA A 73 7.88 -13.43 -0.88
C ALA A 73 8.61 -12.63 -1.96
N THR A 74 8.71 -11.31 -1.78
CA THR A 74 9.48 -10.43 -2.67
C THR A 74 10.39 -9.52 -1.86
N VAL A 75 11.45 -9.05 -2.47
CA VAL A 75 12.39 -8.10 -1.87
C VAL A 75 13.03 -7.23 -2.96
N ALA A 76 13.20 -5.94 -2.64
CA ALA A 76 14.10 -5.04 -3.37
C ALA A 76 15.42 -4.94 -2.61
N ALA A 77 16.54 -4.78 -3.30
CA ALA A 77 17.84 -4.61 -2.68
C ALA A 77 18.80 -3.79 -3.55
N GLY A 78 19.51 -2.85 -2.94
CA GLY A 78 20.58 -2.10 -3.58
C GLY A 78 20.13 -1.37 -4.84
N LEU A 79 20.76 -1.69 -5.96
CA LEU A 79 20.43 -1.14 -7.28
C LEU A 79 19.20 -1.80 -7.93
N ASP A 80 18.85 -3.01 -7.50
CA ASP A 80 17.66 -3.73 -7.97
C ASP A 80 16.42 -3.27 -7.18
N ASN A 81 16.22 -1.96 -7.15
CA ASN A 81 15.11 -1.30 -6.45
C ASN A 81 14.39 -0.34 -7.40
N LYS A 82 13.17 -0.70 -7.77
CA LYS A 82 12.33 0.11 -8.66
C LYS A 82 11.33 0.90 -7.84
N PRO A 83 11.32 2.25 -7.91
CA PRO A 83 10.38 3.08 -7.14
C PRO A 83 8.93 2.63 -7.31
N GLY A 84 8.20 2.53 -6.21
CA GLY A 84 6.81 2.08 -6.19
C GLY A 84 6.62 0.56 -6.17
N SER A 85 7.64 -0.25 -6.54
CA SER A 85 7.57 -1.71 -6.46
C SER A 85 7.85 -2.21 -5.03
N VAL A 86 7.52 -3.46 -4.78
CA VAL A 86 7.90 -4.21 -3.58
C VAL A 86 9.00 -5.25 -3.89
N GLY A 87 9.76 -5.00 -4.94
CA GLY A 87 10.88 -5.83 -5.37
C GLY A 87 10.49 -6.97 -6.31
N ILE A 88 11.39 -7.92 -6.43
CA ILE A 88 11.25 -9.13 -7.26
C ILE A 88 11.02 -10.36 -6.36
N PRO A 89 10.43 -11.43 -6.89
CA PRO A 89 10.27 -12.68 -6.15
C PRO A 89 11.59 -13.22 -5.59
N MET A 90 11.55 -13.73 -4.37
CA MET A 90 12.69 -14.38 -3.74
C MET A 90 13.03 -15.70 -4.43
N VAL A 91 14.23 -16.21 -4.20
CA VAL A 91 14.70 -17.48 -4.76
C VAL A 91 13.69 -18.61 -4.46
N ASN A 92 13.38 -19.41 -5.49
CA ASN A 92 12.38 -20.48 -5.44
C ASN A 92 10.93 -20.03 -5.15
N THR A 93 10.65 -18.74 -5.19
CA THR A 93 9.30 -18.19 -5.04
C THR A 93 8.81 -17.72 -6.41
N VAL A 94 7.56 -18.04 -6.73
CA VAL A 94 6.87 -17.54 -7.93
C VAL A 94 5.75 -16.64 -7.48
N VAL A 95 5.66 -15.46 -8.09
CA VAL A 95 4.53 -14.54 -7.92
C VAL A 95 3.90 -14.32 -9.29
N ALA A 96 2.59 -14.40 -9.37
CA ALA A 96 1.84 -14.14 -10.60
C ALA A 96 0.51 -13.45 -10.27
N ALA A 97 -0.05 -12.74 -11.25
CA ALA A 97 -1.36 -12.12 -11.14
C ALA A 97 -2.44 -13.05 -11.72
N PHE A 98 -3.53 -13.24 -11.00
CA PHE A 98 -4.66 -14.06 -11.43
C PHE A 98 -5.94 -13.22 -11.48
N GLU A 99 -6.88 -13.58 -12.35
CA GLU A 99 -8.23 -13.02 -12.30
C GLU A 99 -8.86 -13.34 -10.94
N PRO A 100 -9.29 -12.32 -10.15
CA PRO A 100 -9.78 -12.53 -8.80
C PRO A 100 -10.88 -13.56 -8.69
N GLY A 101 -10.69 -14.52 -7.78
CA GLY A 101 -11.63 -15.63 -7.53
C GLY A 101 -11.53 -16.79 -8.50
N THR A 102 -10.58 -16.76 -9.43
CA THR A 102 -10.36 -17.84 -10.42
C THR A 102 -8.92 -18.37 -10.36
N ASP A 103 -8.64 -19.42 -11.14
CA ASP A 103 -7.30 -19.98 -11.33
C ASP A 103 -6.69 -19.54 -12.68
N GLN A 104 -7.26 -18.50 -13.30
CA GLN A 104 -6.78 -17.97 -14.58
C GLN A 104 -5.64 -16.97 -14.35
N GLU A 105 -4.43 -17.34 -14.74
CA GLU A 105 -3.28 -16.45 -14.73
C GLU A 105 -3.43 -15.36 -15.79
N LEU A 106 -3.09 -14.12 -15.41
CA LEU A 106 -3.14 -12.95 -16.28
C LEU A 106 -1.75 -12.68 -16.89
N PRO A 107 -1.71 -12.11 -18.09
CA PRO A 107 -0.47 -11.64 -18.71
C PRO A 107 0.27 -10.62 -17.83
N ILE A 108 1.59 -10.56 -17.99
CA ILE A 108 2.46 -9.54 -17.39
C ILE A 108 1.92 -8.15 -17.71
N GLY A 109 1.93 -7.25 -16.73
CA GLY A 109 1.38 -5.90 -16.80
C GLY A 109 -0.12 -5.80 -16.51
N GLN A 110 -0.86 -6.91 -16.53
CA GLN A 110 -2.28 -6.90 -16.16
C GLN A 110 -2.48 -6.99 -14.65
N ARG A 111 -3.44 -6.22 -14.15
CA ARG A 111 -3.80 -6.19 -12.73
C ARG A 111 -4.71 -7.34 -12.36
N GLY A 112 -4.31 -8.09 -11.32
CA GLY A 112 -5.06 -9.20 -10.79
C GLY A 112 -4.76 -9.44 -9.31
N GLU A 113 -5.33 -10.50 -8.75
CA GLU A 113 -4.94 -11.00 -7.44
C GLU A 113 -3.53 -11.57 -7.52
N LEU A 114 -2.62 -11.04 -6.69
CA LEU A 114 -1.29 -11.60 -6.59
C LEU A 114 -1.33 -12.92 -5.84
N CYS A 115 -0.92 -13.99 -6.50
CA CYS A 115 -0.79 -15.30 -5.90
C CYS A 115 0.67 -15.69 -5.81
N ILE A 116 1.01 -16.42 -4.75
CA ILE A 116 2.38 -16.82 -4.43
C ILE A 116 2.47 -18.34 -4.38
N SER A 117 3.50 -18.89 -5.00
CA SER A 117 3.81 -20.32 -4.97
C SER A 117 5.28 -20.55 -4.65
N GLY A 118 5.58 -21.59 -3.90
CA GLY A 118 6.95 -21.98 -3.56
C GLY A 118 7.06 -22.68 -2.22
N PRO A 119 8.28 -23.05 -1.81
CA PRO A 119 8.53 -23.73 -0.55
C PRO A 119 8.27 -22.85 0.70
N CYS A 120 8.07 -21.53 0.49
CA CYS A 120 7.73 -20.59 1.55
C CYS A 120 6.30 -20.72 2.08
N LEU A 121 5.42 -21.46 1.38
CA LEU A 121 4.02 -21.61 1.79
C LEU A 121 3.89 -22.34 3.11
N MET A 122 3.01 -21.82 3.98
CA MET A 122 2.61 -22.52 5.21
C MET A 122 1.98 -23.87 4.90
N LYS A 123 1.93 -24.78 5.88
CA LYS A 123 1.18 -26.05 5.76
C LYS A 123 -0.33 -25.85 5.86
N GLY A 124 -0.76 -24.81 6.56
CA GLY A 124 -2.16 -24.47 6.78
C GLY A 124 -2.40 -23.80 8.12
N TYR A 125 -3.58 -23.28 8.33
CA TYR A 125 -4.03 -22.76 9.61
C TYR A 125 -4.34 -23.90 10.58
N TYR A 126 -3.92 -23.75 11.83
CA TYR A 126 -4.15 -24.77 12.87
C TYR A 126 -5.64 -24.95 13.13
N ASN A 127 -6.14 -26.19 13.00
CA ASN A 127 -7.54 -26.57 13.14
C ASN A 127 -8.56 -25.79 12.27
N LYS A 128 -8.11 -25.28 11.12
CA LYS A 128 -8.92 -24.48 10.20
C LYS A 128 -8.72 -24.91 8.75
N PRO A 129 -9.18 -26.12 8.39
CA PRO A 129 -8.98 -26.64 7.04
C PRO A 129 -9.73 -25.87 5.97
N GLU A 130 -10.91 -25.32 6.28
CA GLU A 130 -11.71 -24.53 5.33
C GLU A 130 -11.02 -23.23 4.97
N GLU A 131 -10.54 -22.45 5.98
CA GLU A 131 -9.79 -21.22 5.73
C GLU A 131 -8.47 -21.49 5.01
N THR A 132 -7.85 -22.64 5.31
CA THR A 132 -6.65 -23.10 4.59
C THR A 132 -6.95 -23.33 3.11
N ALA A 133 -8.04 -24.02 2.79
CA ALA A 133 -8.43 -24.33 1.42
C ALA A 133 -8.86 -23.08 0.62
N ILE A 134 -9.36 -22.04 1.30
CA ILE A 134 -9.66 -20.75 0.65
C ILE A 134 -8.37 -20.07 0.20
N LEU A 135 -7.32 -20.10 1.03
CA LEU A 135 -6.07 -19.44 0.74
C LEU A 135 -5.14 -20.27 -0.14
N LEU A 136 -4.94 -21.55 0.20
CA LEU A 136 -4.04 -22.46 -0.52
C LEU A 136 -4.83 -23.31 -1.52
N ARG A 137 -4.67 -23.01 -2.81
CA ARG A 137 -5.38 -23.72 -3.88
C ARG A 137 -4.40 -24.41 -4.80
N ARG A 138 -4.75 -25.63 -5.22
CA ARG A 138 -4.00 -26.32 -6.26
C ARG A 138 -4.57 -25.95 -7.63
N HIS A 139 -3.73 -25.34 -8.45
CA HIS A 139 -4.10 -24.91 -9.79
C HIS A 139 -3.86 -26.03 -10.83
N PRO A 140 -4.39 -25.84 -12.07
CA PRO A 140 -4.18 -26.79 -13.17
C PRO A 140 -2.72 -27.00 -13.58
N ASP A 141 -1.83 -26.05 -13.28
CA ASP A 141 -0.38 -26.15 -13.48
C ASP A 141 0.31 -27.13 -12.51
N GLY A 142 -0.45 -27.72 -11.58
CA GLY A 142 0.03 -28.65 -10.57
C GLY A 142 0.64 -28.00 -9.32
N ARG A 143 0.84 -26.68 -9.31
CA ARG A 143 1.36 -25.96 -8.17
C ARG A 143 0.27 -25.66 -7.15
N VAL A 144 0.70 -25.46 -5.89
CA VAL A 144 -0.15 -24.86 -4.86
C VAL A 144 0.15 -23.37 -4.83
N TRP A 145 -0.90 -22.58 -4.89
CA TRP A 145 -0.84 -21.12 -4.85
C TRP A 145 -1.52 -20.57 -3.62
N ALA A 146 -0.90 -19.62 -2.93
CA ALA A 146 -1.54 -18.81 -1.90
C ALA A 146 -2.23 -17.61 -2.56
N HIS A 147 -3.56 -17.56 -2.47
CA HIS A 147 -4.40 -16.43 -2.88
C HIS A 147 -4.34 -15.36 -1.81
N THR A 148 -3.52 -14.33 -2.03
CA THR A 148 -3.17 -13.37 -0.97
C THR A 148 -4.29 -12.39 -0.61
N GLY A 149 -5.24 -12.21 -1.51
CA GLY A 149 -6.25 -11.15 -1.43
C GLY A 149 -5.68 -9.75 -1.68
N ASP A 150 -4.44 -9.65 -2.16
CA ASP A 150 -3.80 -8.40 -2.54
C ASP A 150 -3.83 -8.26 -4.07
N MET A 151 -4.29 -7.10 -4.54
CA MET A 151 -4.29 -6.73 -5.96
C MET A 151 -2.96 -6.11 -6.36
N GLY A 152 -2.53 -6.43 -7.57
CA GLY A 152 -1.29 -5.88 -8.11
C GLY A 152 -0.98 -6.41 -9.50
N TYR A 153 0.25 -6.20 -9.93
CA TYR A 153 0.76 -6.69 -11.21
C TYR A 153 2.28 -6.89 -11.14
N LEU A 154 2.81 -7.61 -12.12
CA LEU A 154 4.24 -7.68 -12.38
C LEU A 154 4.53 -6.90 -13.66
N ASP A 155 5.64 -6.18 -13.70
CA ASP A 155 6.11 -5.59 -14.94
C ASP A 155 7.03 -6.55 -15.75
N GLU A 156 7.46 -6.11 -16.92
CA GLU A 156 8.31 -6.91 -17.84
C GLU A 156 9.69 -7.26 -17.24
N ASP A 157 10.16 -6.48 -16.26
CA ASP A 157 11.41 -6.74 -15.55
C ASP A 157 11.22 -7.68 -14.34
N GLY A 158 9.97 -8.12 -14.07
CA GLY A 158 9.62 -9.01 -12.96
C GLY A 158 9.42 -8.31 -11.60
N PHE A 159 9.40 -6.97 -11.58
CA PHE A 159 9.08 -6.24 -10.36
C PHE A 159 7.58 -6.32 -10.04
N VAL A 160 7.29 -6.53 -8.76
CA VAL A 160 5.93 -6.65 -8.24
C VAL A 160 5.46 -5.29 -7.73
N PHE A 161 4.26 -4.89 -8.15
CA PHE A 161 3.58 -3.68 -7.72
C PHE A 161 2.29 -4.03 -7.02
N LEU A 162 2.10 -3.48 -5.82
CA LEU A 162 0.87 -3.64 -5.04
C LEU A 162 -0.06 -2.45 -5.27
N ASP A 163 -1.32 -2.74 -5.54
CA ASP A 163 -2.36 -1.73 -5.65
C ASP A 163 -3.12 -1.58 -4.32
N SER A 164 -3.88 -2.60 -3.93
CA SER A 164 -4.62 -2.60 -2.66
C SER A 164 -5.08 -4.02 -2.30
N ARG A 165 -5.67 -4.18 -1.13
CA ARG A 165 -6.37 -5.43 -0.80
C ARG A 165 -7.71 -5.51 -1.49
N ILE A 166 -8.10 -6.71 -1.95
CA ILE A 166 -9.41 -6.98 -2.55
C ILE A 166 -10.53 -6.54 -1.60
N LYS A 167 -10.38 -6.78 -0.29
CA LYS A 167 -11.34 -6.36 0.74
C LYS A 167 -11.45 -4.85 0.94
N ARG A 168 -10.48 -4.07 0.49
CA ARG A 168 -10.49 -2.60 0.52
C ARG A 168 -11.00 -1.98 -0.78
N MET A 169 -11.15 -2.78 -1.82
CA MET A 169 -11.63 -2.32 -3.10
C MET A 169 -13.04 -1.73 -2.95
N ILE A 170 -13.22 -0.52 -3.44
CA ILE A 170 -14.48 0.19 -3.42
C ILE A 170 -15.20 -0.15 -4.72
N ILE A 171 -16.37 -0.78 -4.62
CA ILE A 171 -17.19 -1.13 -5.76
C ILE A 171 -18.30 -0.09 -5.86
N ARG A 172 -18.35 0.63 -6.96
CA ARG A 172 -19.36 1.62 -7.27
C ARG A 172 -20.66 0.94 -7.74
N HIS A 173 -21.77 1.70 -7.72
CA HIS A 173 -23.07 1.24 -8.21
C HIS A 173 -23.06 0.78 -9.67
N ASP A 174 -22.19 1.38 -10.48
CA ASP A 174 -22.00 1.09 -11.92
C ASP A 174 -21.02 -0.08 -12.17
N GLY A 175 -20.57 -0.75 -11.12
CA GLY A 175 -19.65 -1.89 -11.17
C GLY A 175 -18.18 -1.53 -11.32
N PHE A 176 -17.82 -0.26 -11.44
CA PHE A 176 -16.42 0.15 -11.46
C PHE A 176 -15.73 -0.15 -10.12
N LYS A 177 -14.51 -0.67 -10.23
CA LYS A 177 -13.65 -1.03 -9.10
C LYS A 177 -12.65 0.09 -8.87
N VAL A 178 -12.72 0.75 -7.71
CA VAL A 178 -11.80 1.80 -7.30
C VAL A 178 -10.83 1.25 -6.25
N PHE A 179 -9.55 1.37 -6.54
CA PHE A 179 -8.48 0.98 -5.61
C PHE A 179 -8.04 2.18 -4.79
N PRO A 180 -8.20 2.15 -3.45
CA PRO A 180 -7.81 3.24 -2.55
C PRO A 180 -6.42 3.80 -2.79
N SER A 181 -5.45 2.93 -3.09
CA SER A 181 -4.07 3.33 -3.35
C SER A 181 -3.89 4.26 -4.56
N MET A 182 -4.76 4.20 -5.56
CA MET A 182 -4.71 5.13 -6.70
C MET A 182 -4.86 6.57 -6.21
N ILE A 183 -5.81 6.80 -5.33
CA ILE A 183 -6.09 8.12 -4.74
C ILE A 183 -5.03 8.47 -3.69
N GLU A 184 -4.69 7.52 -2.80
CA GLU A 184 -3.67 7.69 -1.77
C GLU A 184 -2.32 8.12 -2.37
N ASN A 185 -1.93 7.56 -3.52
CA ASN A 185 -0.71 7.92 -4.23
C ASN A 185 -0.72 9.34 -4.81
N VAL A 186 -1.86 9.88 -5.20
CA VAL A 186 -1.99 11.27 -5.64
C VAL A 186 -1.99 12.21 -4.45
N VAL A 187 -2.89 11.96 -3.48
CA VAL A 187 -3.10 12.81 -2.30
C VAL A 187 -1.84 12.92 -1.42
N SER A 188 -1.10 11.83 -1.25
CA SER A 188 0.11 11.81 -0.40
C SER A 188 1.27 12.68 -0.94
N ARG A 189 1.24 13.07 -2.22
CA ARG A 189 2.26 13.95 -2.80
C ARG A 189 2.04 15.43 -2.51
N HIS A 190 0.87 15.79 -2.00
CA HIS A 190 0.58 17.18 -1.66
C HIS A 190 1.46 17.65 -0.49
N PRO A 191 2.16 18.83 -0.60
CA PRO A 191 3.15 19.26 0.40
C PRO A 191 2.63 19.37 1.83
N ALA A 192 1.35 19.74 2.01
CA ALA A 192 0.73 19.90 3.33
C ALA A 192 0.24 18.58 3.94
N VAL A 193 0.20 17.47 3.17
CA VAL A 193 -0.30 16.18 3.65
C VAL A 193 0.83 15.43 4.36
N HIS A 194 0.58 15.03 5.60
CA HIS A 194 1.45 14.13 6.36
C HIS A 194 1.08 12.67 6.09
N GLN A 195 -0.23 12.37 6.17
CA GLN A 195 -0.76 11.02 5.94
C GLN A 195 -2.17 11.11 5.36
N CYS A 196 -2.54 10.18 4.49
CA CYS A 196 -3.90 10.05 4.00
C CYS A 196 -4.33 8.58 4.00
N SER A 197 -5.63 8.37 4.00
CA SER A 197 -6.25 7.06 3.86
C SER A 197 -7.58 7.20 3.13
N VAL A 198 -7.85 6.28 2.21
CA VAL A 198 -9.07 6.25 1.42
C VAL A 198 -9.91 5.06 1.84
N VAL A 199 -11.18 5.30 2.11
CA VAL A 199 -12.18 4.28 2.44
C VAL A 199 -13.45 4.50 1.63
N GLY A 200 -14.30 3.49 1.55
CA GLY A 200 -15.57 3.64 0.86
C GLY A 200 -16.63 4.25 1.80
N CYS A 201 -17.37 5.24 1.33
CA CYS A 201 -18.62 5.69 1.94
C CYS A 201 -19.84 5.20 1.14
N ALA A 202 -21.04 5.27 1.73
CA ALA A 202 -22.26 4.91 1.02
C ALA A 202 -22.51 5.87 -0.15
N ASP A 203 -23.06 5.36 -1.24
CA ASP A 203 -23.55 6.21 -2.33
C ASP A 203 -24.96 6.71 -1.96
N LYS A 204 -25.14 8.03 -1.87
CA LYS A 204 -26.44 8.64 -1.48
C LYS A 204 -27.47 8.61 -2.61
N ASP A 205 -26.99 8.56 -3.83
CA ASP A 205 -27.85 8.61 -5.01
C ASP A 205 -28.28 7.22 -5.48
N HIS A 206 -27.65 6.17 -4.92
CA HIS A 206 -27.89 4.79 -5.31
C HIS A 206 -27.99 3.88 -4.07
N THR A 207 -28.92 2.93 -4.11
CA THR A 207 -29.15 1.96 -3.03
C THR A 207 -28.01 0.95 -2.85
N GLN A 208 -27.17 0.80 -3.85
CA GLN A 208 -26.00 -0.09 -3.86
C GLN A 208 -24.77 0.68 -4.32
N GLY A 209 -23.60 0.19 -3.93
CA GLY A 209 -22.32 0.79 -4.27
C GLY A 209 -21.76 1.69 -3.18
N ARG A 210 -20.49 1.99 -3.36
CA ARG A 210 -19.72 2.86 -2.46
C ARG A 210 -18.90 3.85 -3.26
N LEU A 211 -18.60 4.99 -2.65
CA LEU A 211 -17.80 6.06 -3.26
C LEU A 211 -16.52 6.31 -2.46
N PRO A 212 -15.42 6.75 -3.10
CA PRO A 212 -14.16 7.00 -2.40
C PRO A 212 -14.25 8.24 -1.50
N PHE A 213 -13.85 8.09 -0.25
CA PHE A 213 -13.80 9.15 0.76
C PHE A 213 -12.37 9.22 1.34
N VAL A 214 -11.81 10.42 1.46
CA VAL A 214 -10.41 10.63 1.86
C VAL A 214 -10.31 11.22 3.26
N TYR A 215 -9.60 10.53 4.14
CA TYR A 215 -9.12 11.08 5.40
C TYR A 215 -7.71 11.65 5.24
N ILE A 216 -7.46 12.80 5.85
CA ILE A 216 -6.18 13.53 5.74
C ILE A 216 -5.70 13.96 7.12
N VAL A 217 -4.44 13.67 7.40
CA VAL A 217 -3.67 14.28 8.48
C VAL A 217 -2.70 15.29 7.85
N LEU A 218 -2.78 16.54 8.28
CA LEU A 218 -1.86 17.59 7.82
C LEU A 218 -0.54 17.54 8.58
N LYS A 219 0.54 18.02 7.95
CA LYS A 219 1.81 18.28 8.63
C LYS A 219 1.63 19.34 9.69
N ALA A 220 2.35 19.21 10.82
CA ALA A 220 2.23 20.09 11.97
C ALA A 220 2.62 21.57 11.68
N ASP A 221 3.53 21.76 10.73
CA ASP A 221 4.05 23.06 10.32
C ASP A 221 3.26 23.73 9.18
N THR A 222 2.18 23.09 8.72
CA THR A 222 1.42 23.64 7.60
C THR A 222 0.62 24.88 7.98
N THR A 223 0.80 25.95 7.23
CA THR A 223 0.04 27.20 7.33
C THR A 223 -1.14 27.26 6.36
N ALA A 224 -1.24 26.29 5.46
CA ALA A 224 -2.27 26.24 4.43
C ALA A 224 -3.67 26.08 5.05
N LYS A 225 -4.64 26.85 4.53
CA LYS A 225 -6.04 26.72 4.94
C LYS A 225 -6.63 25.42 4.40
N LYS A 226 -7.37 24.69 5.23
CA LYS A 226 -8.01 23.42 4.84
C LYS A 226 -8.78 23.49 3.52
N LYS A 227 -9.55 24.58 3.28
CA LYS A 227 -10.29 24.80 2.03
C LYS A 227 -9.38 24.93 0.81
N GLN A 228 -8.19 25.51 0.98
CA GLN A 228 -7.21 25.63 -0.10
C GLN A 228 -6.62 24.25 -0.42
N VAL A 229 -6.23 23.50 0.62
CA VAL A 229 -5.69 22.14 0.44
C VAL A 229 -6.69 21.24 -0.30
N ILE A 230 -8.00 21.30 0.06
CA ILE A 230 -9.02 20.53 -0.66
C ILE A 230 -9.05 20.89 -2.15
N ARG A 231 -9.09 22.17 -2.52
CA ARG A 231 -9.13 22.59 -3.93
C ARG A 231 -7.90 22.13 -4.71
N GLU A 232 -6.73 22.16 -4.07
CA GLU A 232 -5.49 21.68 -4.67
C GLU A 232 -5.51 20.18 -4.88
N LEU A 233 -6.03 19.42 -3.91
CA LEU A 233 -6.20 17.96 -4.01
C LEU A 233 -7.25 17.56 -5.04
N GLU A 234 -8.38 18.26 -5.10
CA GLU A 234 -9.41 18.06 -6.14
C GLU A 234 -8.83 18.24 -7.54
N ARG A 235 -8.03 19.30 -7.74
CA ARG A 235 -7.34 19.53 -9.01
C ARG A 235 -6.35 18.40 -9.34
N MET A 236 -5.50 18.01 -8.38
CA MET A 236 -4.53 16.93 -8.58
C MET A 236 -5.23 15.62 -8.94
N CYS A 237 -6.33 15.29 -8.26
CA CYS A 237 -7.11 14.09 -8.55
C CYS A 237 -7.78 14.17 -9.93
N ALA A 238 -8.31 15.34 -10.32
CA ALA A 238 -8.93 15.52 -11.63
C ALA A 238 -7.93 15.43 -12.78
N GLU A 239 -6.69 15.89 -12.58
CA GLU A 239 -5.62 15.83 -13.59
C GLU A 239 -5.07 14.41 -13.80
N GLU A 240 -5.06 13.57 -12.76
CA GLU A 240 -4.33 12.30 -12.78
C GLU A 240 -5.20 11.05 -12.68
N LEU A 241 -6.45 11.18 -12.23
CA LEU A 241 -7.34 10.05 -12.00
C LEU A 241 -8.55 10.09 -12.93
N PRO A 242 -8.99 8.95 -13.46
CA PRO A 242 -10.28 8.86 -14.14
C PRO A 242 -11.42 9.38 -13.26
N GLU A 243 -12.46 9.94 -13.86
CA GLU A 243 -13.59 10.54 -13.15
C GLU A 243 -14.22 9.59 -12.11
N TYR A 244 -14.39 8.31 -12.48
CA TYR A 244 -14.99 7.30 -11.60
C TYR A 244 -14.13 6.96 -10.38
N VAL A 245 -12.84 7.34 -10.35
CA VAL A 245 -11.92 7.13 -9.23
C VAL A 245 -11.88 8.33 -8.28
N GLN A 246 -12.30 9.52 -8.73
CA GLN A 246 -12.17 10.75 -7.96
C GLN A 246 -12.94 10.68 -6.64
N PRO A 247 -12.36 11.21 -5.53
CA PRO A 247 -13.02 11.24 -4.23
C PRO A 247 -14.26 12.13 -4.22
N VAL A 248 -15.29 11.71 -3.49
CA VAL A 248 -16.50 12.52 -3.28
C VAL A 248 -16.33 13.54 -2.17
N ALA A 249 -15.42 13.29 -1.21
CA ALA A 249 -15.16 14.22 -0.10
C ALA A 249 -13.82 13.97 0.58
N TYR A 250 -13.40 14.98 1.36
CA TYR A 250 -12.16 15.02 2.13
C TYR A 250 -12.44 15.43 3.58
N LYS A 251 -11.91 14.68 4.54
CA LYS A 251 -12.06 14.97 5.98
C LYS A 251 -10.69 15.06 6.66
N PHE A 252 -10.45 16.18 7.35
CA PHE A 252 -9.22 16.34 8.12
C PHE A 252 -9.39 15.81 9.53
N ILE A 253 -8.45 14.96 9.94
CA ILE A 253 -8.36 14.39 11.30
C ILE A 253 -7.00 14.69 11.91
N SER A 254 -6.88 14.62 13.22
CA SER A 254 -5.65 14.90 13.96
C SER A 254 -4.63 13.76 13.84
N SER A 255 -5.10 12.52 13.78
CA SER A 255 -4.28 11.31 13.63
C SER A 255 -5.11 10.19 13.03
N MET A 256 -4.47 9.26 12.31
CA MET A 256 -5.14 8.05 11.85
C MET A 256 -5.40 7.10 13.03
N PRO A 257 -6.60 6.47 13.09
CA PRO A 257 -6.83 5.38 14.03
C PRO A 257 -5.93 4.20 13.68
N MET A 258 -5.35 3.58 14.71
CA MET A 258 -4.38 2.49 14.55
C MET A 258 -4.87 1.23 15.22
N THR A 259 -4.65 0.10 14.56
CA THR A 259 -4.83 -1.22 15.16
C THR A 259 -3.76 -1.50 16.23
N PRO A 260 -3.96 -2.48 17.15
CA PRO A 260 -2.96 -2.85 18.14
C PRO A 260 -1.59 -3.26 17.57
N VAL A 261 -1.55 -3.66 16.29
CA VAL A 261 -0.32 -4.04 15.58
C VAL A 261 0.30 -2.89 14.78
N GLY A 262 -0.17 -1.64 14.99
CA GLY A 262 0.42 -0.44 14.40
C GLY A 262 0.07 -0.18 12.94
N LYS A 263 -1.04 -0.75 12.42
CA LYS A 263 -1.57 -0.46 11.08
C LYS A 263 -2.80 0.45 11.15
N VAL A 264 -3.09 1.20 10.09
CA VAL A 264 -4.31 2.02 10.01
C VAL A 264 -5.55 1.14 10.16
N ASP A 265 -6.45 1.55 11.04
CA ASP A 265 -7.75 0.87 11.23
C ASP A 265 -8.80 1.42 10.26
N TYR A 266 -8.83 0.84 9.08
CA TYR A 266 -9.78 1.22 8.02
C TYR A 266 -11.24 0.98 8.40
N ARG A 267 -11.53 -0.01 9.27
CA ARG A 267 -12.91 -0.28 9.72
C ARG A 267 -13.41 0.84 10.60
N GLN A 268 -12.56 1.35 11.47
CA GLN A 268 -12.91 2.52 12.29
C GLN A 268 -13.14 3.74 11.41
N LEU A 269 -12.27 4.00 10.43
CA LEU A 269 -12.45 5.12 9.49
C LEU A 269 -13.77 5.01 8.72
N GLU A 270 -14.14 3.82 8.26
CA GLU A 270 -15.43 3.60 7.59
C GLU A 270 -16.65 3.83 8.52
N ALA A 271 -16.54 3.38 9.78
CA ALA A 271 -17.60 3.55 10.77
C ALA A 271 -17.80 5.01 11.20
N ASP A 272 -16.74 5.83 11.13
CA ASP A 272 -16.75 7.24 11.53
C ASP A 272 -17.32 8.18 10.45
N ILE A 273 -17.68 7.66 9.26
CA ILE A 273 -18.30 8.46 8.20
C ILE A 273 -19.79 8.63 8.48
N THR A 274 -20.22 9.87 8.49
CA THR A 274 -21.63 10.22 8.60
C THR A 274 -22.15 10.82 7.29
N PRO A 275 -23.48 10.76 7.02
CA PRO A 275 -24.06 11.41 5.84
C PRO A 275 -23.83 12.92 5.72
N ARG A 276 -23.32 13.58 6.76
CA ARG A 276 -22.98 15.01 6.76
C ARG A 276 -21.56 15.28 6.27
N ASP A 277 -20.72 14.26 6.14
CA ASP A 277 -19.31 14.39 5.79
C ASP A 277 -19.09 14.52 4.27
N TYR A 278 -20.11 14.23 3.44
CA TYR A 278 -20.04 14.27 1.97
C TYR A 278 -21.39 14.59 1.33
#